data_505c44f032472be736d67ad60c9b8ec2
#
_entry.id   505c44f032472be736d67ad60c9b8ec2
#
_cell.length_a   1.000
_cell.length_b   1.000
_cell.length_c   1.000
_cell.angle_alpha   90.00
_cell.angle_beta   90.00
_cell.angle_gamma   90.00
#
_symmetry.space_group_name_H-M   'P 1'
#
loop_
_entity.id
_entity.type
_entity.pdbx_description
1 polymer ?
#
loop_
_entity_poly.entity_id
_entity_poly.type
_entity_poly.pdbx_seq_one_letter_code
_entity_poly.pdbx_strand_id
1 'polypeptide(L)'
;MRQVNILTLSKALQQLRGHTLSSFECFLSANKLTPPYHKGLNPPAWELGHIAWFQEYWIARNLQRSHGLASDLSQPRKASLLNEADAWFDSAKVAHSTRWDLKLLTPPKCIEYAQESLAQTLELLRNETDHSPALYFYWLVLQHEAMHLEASAYMAQSLSMPFKALWQHEAAIAENSQSTASNFEQQRVDYRTARVPSQNWKLGSRDFSSNSAHDKTPFCFDNELIEKTCSIQDFEISLQPVNWAQYINFVIDTGYRLPNYIRQTGTDFETEVFGSWQPLNKDAPAVHLSWTDTQAYCVWAKCRLPTEAEWDCAAKTLTDFEWGHVWEWTQDTFEPYEGFVAHPYTEYSEPWFGTHKVLRGASQFTHAVLRDVNYRNFFTPERDDIYSGFRTCAL
;
A
#
# COMPACT_ATOMS: atom_id res chain seq x y z
N MET A 1 1.58 8.83 -12.67
CA MET A 1 1.89 10.01 -11.82
C MET A 1 3.38 10.12 -11.43
N ARG A 2 4.19 9.11 -11.67
CA ARG A 2 5.62 9.05 -11.30
C ARG A 2 6.57 9.84 -12.23
N GLN A 3 6.05 10.64 -13.15
CA GLN A 3 6.79 11.50 -14.10
C GLN A 3 6.23 12.92 -14.09
N VAL A 4 6.43 13.65 -13.03
CA VAL A 4 5.93 15.04 -12.93
C VAL A 4 7.09 16.01 -12.70
N ASN A 5 6.88 17.27 -13.07
CA ASN A 5 7.85 18.32 -12.84
C ASN A 5 7.90 18.72 -11.35
N ILE A 6 8.94 19.45 -10.97
CA ILE A 6 9.19 19.91 -9.60
C ILE A 6 7.97 20.62 -8.99
N LEU A 7 7.26 21.43 -9.77
CA LEU A 7 6.08 22.15 -9.26
C LEU A 7 4.97 21.20 -8.85
N THR A 8 4.70 20.16 -9.64
CA THR A 8 3.70 19.12 -9.32
C THR A 8 4.15 18.27 -8.14
N LEU A 9 5.43 17.91 -8.08
CA LEU A 9 6.01 17.17 -6.95
C LEU A 9 5.93 17.98 -5.65
N SER A 10 6.23 19.29 -5.69
CA SER A 10 6.08 20.20 -4.55
C SER A 10 4.63 20.26 -4.04
N LYS A 11 3.66 20.36 -4.94
CA LYS A 11 2.23 20.32 -4.58
C LYS A 11 1.82 18.98 -3.98
N ALA A 12 2.29 17.87 -4.54
CA ALA A 12 1.99 16.53 -4.04
C ALA A 12 2.51 16.32 -2.62
N LEU A 13 3.76 16.75 -2.32
CA LEU A 13 4.34 16.69 -0.98
C LEU A 13 3.51 17.50 0.05
N GLN A 14 3.08 18.71 -0.33
CA GLN A 14 2.27 19.55 0.55
C GLN A 14 0.88 18.96 0.79
N GLN A 15 0.23 18.49 -0.25
CA GLN A 15 -1.11 17.89 -0.16
C GLN A 15 -1.07 16.61 0.68
N LEU A 16 -0.09 15.75 0.44
CA LEU A 16 0.05 14.49 1.17
C LEU A 16 0.29 14.74 2.66
N ARG A 17 1.19 15.68 3.03
CA ARG A 17 1.40 16.08 4.42
C ARG A 17 0.11 16.64 5.06
N GLY A 18 -0.70 17.39 4.31
CA GLY A 18 -2.01 17.84 4.79
C GLY A 18 -2.93 16.67 5.14
N HIS A 19 -2.97 15.64 4.32
CA HIS A 19 -3.73 14.42 4.59
C HIS A 19 -3.17 13.66 5.81
N THR A 20 -1.84 13.54 5.93
CA THR A 20 -1.16 12.90 7.07
C THR A 20 -1.49 13.60 8.38
N LEU A 21 -1.42 14.93 8.43
CA LEU A 21 -1.77 15.71 9.62
C LEU A 21 -3.25 15.60 9.96
N SER A 22 -4.13 15.60 8.96
CA SER A 22 -5.57 15.38 9.18
C SER A 22 -5.87 13.98 9.73
N SER A 23 -5.16 12.97 9.25
CA SER A 23 -5.25 11.61 9.79
C SER A 23 -4.78 11.55 11.24
N PHE A 24 -3.64 12.17 11.55
CA PHE A 24 -3.11 12.25 12.91
C PHE A 24 -4.09 12.93 13.87
N GLU A 25 -4.76 13.99 13.44
CA GLU A 25 -5.79 14.68 14.22
C GLU A 25 -6.99 13.79 14.56
N CYS A 26 -7.37 12.86 13.68
CA CYS A 26 -8.40 11.85 13.98
C CYS A 26 -7.99 10.99 15.19
N PHE A 27 -6.74 10.49 15.21
CA PHE A 27 -6.22 9.70 16.34
C PHE A 27 -6.08 10.51 17.62
N LEU A 28 -5.65 11.78 17.51
CA LEU A 28 -5.55 12.70 18.64
C LEU A 28 -6.93 12.95 19.27
N SER A 29 -7.91 13.29 18.45
CA SER A 29 -9.28 13.56 18.88
C SER A 29 -9.97 12.34 19.50
N ALA A 30 -9.64 11.14 19.02
CA ALA A 30 -10.12 9.87 19.56
C ALA A 30 -9.33 9.39 20.81
N ASN A 31 -8.31 10.11 21.25
CA ASN A 31 -7.38 9.70 22.30
C ASN A 31 -6.72 8.33 22.02
N LYS A 32 -6.29 8.11 20.78
CA LYS A 32 -5.73 6.85 20.26
C LYS A 32 -4.29 7.00 19.76
N LEU A 33 -3.52 7.99 20.22
CA LEU A 33 -2.14 8.19 19.79
C LEU A 33 -1.17 7.11 20.28
N THR A 34 -1.50 6.42 21.37
CA THR A 34 -0.75 5.29 21.91
C THR A 34 -1.74 4.16 22.23
N PRO A 35 -2.20 3.42 21.22
CA PRO A 35 -3.12 2.30 21.43
C PRO A 35 -2.41 1.13 22.13
N PRO A 36 -3.12 0.10 22.62
CA PRO A 36 -2.50 -1.13 23.08
C PRO A 36 -1.56 -1.73 22.03
N TYR A 37 -0.51 -2.43 22.49
CA TYR A 37 0.43 -3.08 21.59
C TYR A 37 -0.28 -4.01 20.59
N HIS A 38 0.10 -3.87 19.32
CA HIS A 38 -0.35 -4.73 18.25
C HIS A 38 0.83 -5.02 17.30
N LYS A 39 1.05 -6.30 16.96
CA LYS A 39 2.21 -6.75 16.17
C LYS A 39 2.29 -6.17 14.75
N GLY A 40 1.15 -5.78 14.17
CA GLY A 40 1.05 -5.27 12.80
C GLY A 40 0.87 -3.76 12.68
N LEU A 41 0.81 -3.03 13.81
CA LEU A 41 0.57 -1.58 13.83
C LEU A 41 1.67 -0.87 14.62
N ASN A 42 1.85 0.41 14.37
CA ASN A 42 2.69 1.30 15.19
C ASN A 42 1.82 2.29 15.97
N PRO A 43 2.31 2.89 17.06
CA PRO A 43 1.60 4.01 17.67
C PRO A 43 1.50 5.19 16.69
N PRO A 44 0.32 5.81 16.47
CA PRO A 44 0.18 6.99 15.60
C PRO A 44 1.12 8.14 15.95
N ALA A 45 1.44 8.32 17.23
CA ALA A 45 2.42 9.33 17.67
C ALA A 45 3.84 9.00 17.14
N TRP A 46 4.21 7.72 17.09
CA TRP A 46 5.47 7.27 16.52
C TRP A 46 5.47 7.41 14.98
N GLU A 47 4.37 7.03 14.33
CA GLU A 47 4.21 7.10 12.87
C GLU A 47 4.47 8.50 12.31
N LEU A 48 3.86 9.54 12.90
CA LEU A 48 4.05 10.91 12.42
C LEU A 48 5.52 11.36 12.58
N GLY A 49 6.15 11.02 13.71
CA GLY A 49 7.55 11.31 13.94
C GLY A 49 8.47 10.56 12.96
N HIS A 50 8.17 9.28 12.67
CA HIS A 50 8.90 8.46 11.71
C HIS A 50 8.80 9.03 10.28
N ILE A 51 7.61 9.42 9.84
CA ILE A 51 7.41 10.07 8.53
C ILE A 51 8.25 11.35 8.43
N ALA A 52 8.23 12.20 9.45
CA ALA A 52 9.01 13.44 9.47
C ALA A 52 10.52 13.16 9.46
N TRP A 53 10.97 12.21 10.29
CA TRP A 53 12.36 11.76 10.35
C TRP A 53 12.83 11.17 9.02
N PHE A 54 12.04 10.29 8.39
CA PHE A 54 12.39 9.68 7.11
C PHE A 54 12.58 10.74 6.02
N GLN A 55 11.67 11.71 5.95
CA GLN A 55 11.77 12.83 5.01
C GLN A 55 13.04 13.67 5.27
N GLU A 56 13.30 14.03 6.51
CA GLU A 56 14.49 14.80 6.90
C GLU A 56 15.77 14.01 6.58
N TYR A 57 15.81 12.72 6.95
CA TYR A 57 16.97 11.84 6.78
C TYR A 57 17.39 11.71 5.31
N TRP A 58 16.42 11.50 4.42
CA TRP A 58 16.72 11.30 3.00
C TRP A 58 16.87 12.60 2.21
N ILE A 59 16.35 13.73 2.67
CA ILE A 59 16.40 15.01 1.96
C ILE A 59 17.39 15.98 2.62
N ALA A 60 17.02 16.61 3.74
CA ALA A 60 17.76 17.73 4.32
C ALA A 60 19.11 17.31 4.91
N ARG A 61 19.16 16.11 5.49
CA ARG A 61 20.37 15.55 6.10
C ARG A 61 21.26 14.79 5.11
N ASN A 62 20.76 14.47 3.92
CA ASN A 62 21.49 13.70 2.91
C ASN A 62 22.42 14.59 2.08
N LEU A 63 23.72 14.57 2.40
CA LEU A 63 24.75 15.30 1.65
C LEU A 63 25.00 14.72 0.26
N GLN A 64 24.62 13.46 0.04
CA GLN A 64 24.82 12.72 -1.22
C GLN A 64 23.60 12.75 -2.14
N ARG A 65 22.49 13.44 -1.78
CA ARG A 65 21.24 13.36 -2.54
C ARG A 65 21.40 13.74 -4.02
N SER A 66 22.33 14.64 -4.36
CA SER A 66 22.59 15.03 -5.76
C SER A 66 23.13 13.89 -6.64
N HIS A 67 23.61 12.80 -6.04
CA HIS A 67 24.04 11.60 -6.75
C HIS A 67 22.91 10.59 -7.00
N GLY A 68 21.67 10.84 -6.50
CA GLY A 68 20.54 9.96 -6.71
C GLY A 68 20.81 8.52 -6.26
N LEU A 69 20.56 7.55 -7.13
CA LEU A 69 20.83 6.13 -6.85
C LEU A 69 22.30 5.80 -6.60
N ALA A 70 23.24 6.62 -7.08
CA ALA A 70 24.67 6.44 -6.85
C ALA A 70 25.17 7.08 -5.53
N SER A 71 24.28 7.44 -4.62
CA SER A 71 24.61 8.02 -3.31
C SER A 71 25.44 7.06 -2.47
N ASP A 72 26.56 7.56 -1.91
CA ASP A 72 27.35 6.82 -0.93
C ASP A 72 26.72 6.93 0.46
N LEU A 73 26.10 5.85 0.92
CA LEU A 73 25.39 5.79 2.18
C LEU A 73 26.31 5.76 3.41
N SER A 74 27.61 5.51 3.22
CA SER A 74 28.60 5.54 4.29
C SER A 74 28.95 6.95 4.74
N GLN A 75 28.61 7.97 3.93
CA GLN A 75 28.84 9.36 4.26
C GLN A 75 27.96 9.83 5.43
N PRO A 76 28.52 10.66 6.32
CA PRO A 76 27.77 11.13 7.48
C PRO A 76 26.57 11.99 7.06
N ARG A 77 25.49 11.87 7.82
CA ARG A 77 24.32 12.73 7.69
C ARG A 77 24.52 14.04 8.45
N LYS A 78 23.86 15.13 8.00
CA LYS A 78 23.77 16.35 8.81
C LYS A 78 23.02 16.07 10.13
N ALA A 79 23.23 16.94 11.10
CA ALA A 79 22.45 16.89 12.33
C ALA A 79 20.93 16.99 12.04
N SER A 80 20.14 16.30 12.83
CA SER A 80 18.69 16.38 12.76
C SER A 80 18.17 17.64 13.46
N LEU A 81 16.97 18.08 13.09
CA LEU A 81 16.18 19.09 13.84
C LEU A 81 15.94 18.65 15.30
N LEU A 82 15.85 17.33 15.52
CA LEU A 82 15.71 16.73 16.86
C LEU A 82 16.93 15.88 17.18
N ASN A 83 17.58 16.16 18.32
CA ASN A 83 18.80 15.45 18.71
C ASN A 83 18.61 13.92 18.82
N GLU A 84 17.48 13.46 19.32
CA GLU A 84 17.17 12.05 19.55
C GLU A 84 16.40 11.38 18.39
N ALA A 85 16.19 12.07 17.26
CA ALA A 85 15.34 11.60 16.18
C ALA A 85 15.76 10.19 15.66
N ASP A 86 17.06 9.95 15.49
CA ASP A 86 17.60 8.67 15.04
C ASP A 86 17.38 7.55 16.08
N ALA A 87 17.38 7.88 17.37
CA ALA A 87 17.13 6.92 18.44
C ALA A 87 15.64 6.62 18.64
N TRP A 88 14.76 7.49 18.16
CA TRP A 88 13.31 7.33 18.33
C TRP A 88 12.61 6.82 17.08
N PHE A 89 13.04 7.26 15.90
CA PHE A 89 12.26 7.11 14.68
C PHE A 89 12.91 6.28 13.57
N ASP A 90 14.17 5.87 13.72
CA ASP A 90 14.84 4.97 12.76
C ASP A 90 14.28 3.55 12.91
N SER A 91 13.38 3.15 12.00
CA SER A 91 12.72 1.86 12.05
C SER A 91 13.66 0.66 11.89
N ALA A 92 14.86 0.86 11.33
CA ALA A 92 15.87 -0.18 11.21
C ALA A 92 16.61 -0.42 12.54
N LYS A 93 16.62 0.55 13.45
CA LYS A 93 17.31 0.48 14.75
C LYS A 93 16.37 0.34 15.93
N VAL A 94 15.18 0.92 15.83
CA VAL A 94 14.17 0.91 16.90
C VAL A 94 13.29 -0.31 16.74
N ALA A 95 13.48 -1.31 17.60
CA ALA A 95 12.67 -2.52 17.59
C ALA A 95 11.18 -2.19 17.70
N HIS A 96 10.35 -2.88 16.91
CA HIS A 96 8.91 -2.63 16.87
C HIS A 96 8.26 -2.62 18.26
N SER A 97 8.57 -3.62 19.10
CA SER A 97 8.00 -3.76 20.44
C SER A 97 8.34 -2.62 21.40
N THR A 98 9.43 -1.90 21.18
CA THR A 98 9.88 -0.81 22.05
C THR A 98 9.28 0.55 21.70
N ARG A 99 8.58 0.68 20.58
CA ARG A 99 8.01 1.97 20.11
C ARG A 99 6.94 2.53 21.04
N TRP A 100 6.30 1.67 21.84
CA TRP A 100 5.33 2.06 22.88
C TRP A 100 5.95 2.63 24.16
N ASP A 101 7.22 2.27 24.43
CA ASP A 101 7.93 2.67 25.65
C ASP A 101 8.75 3.95 25.47
N LEU A 102 8.83 4.46 24.24
CA LEU A 102 9.58 5.68 23.94
C LEU A 102 8.90 6.92 24.54
N LYS A 103 9.70 7.79 25.14
CA LYS A 103 9.22 9.11 25.56
C LYS A 103 9.15 10.04 24.35
N LEU A 104 8.15 9.83 23.52
CA LEU A 104 7.93 10.59 22.29
C LEU A 104 7.60 12.06 22.55
N LEU A 105 7.64 12.85 21.48
CA LEU A 105 7.21 14.24 21.47
C LEU A 105 5.75 14.40 21.88
N THR A 106 5.43 15.52 22.48
CA THR A 106 4.01 15.93 22.63
C THR A 106 3.38 16.13 21.25
N PRO A 107 2.06 15.94 21.09
CA PRO A 107 1.40 16.08 19.78
C PRO A 107 1.72 17.40 19.06
N PRO A 108 1.71 18.60 19.71
CA PRO A 108 2.10 19.85 19.04
C PRO A 108 3.55 19.83 18.53
N LYS A 109 4.49 19.25 19.30
CA LYS A 109 5.89 19.15 18.89
C LYS A 109 6.11 18.14 17.75
N CYS A 110 5.32 17.09 17.71
CA CYS A 110 5.33 16.12 16.60
C CYS A 110 4.85 16.78 15.30
N ILE A 111 3.78 17.57 15.37
CA ILE A 111 3.25 18.36 14.24
C ILE A 111 4.28 19.40 13.79
N GLU A 112 4.88 20.14 14.71
CA GLU A 112 5.93 21.13 14.43
C GLU A 112 7.10 20.48 13.67
N TYR A 113 7.61 19.35 14.16
CA TYR A 113 8.69 18.61 13.49
C TYR A 113 8.31 18.17 12.08
N ALA A 114 7.09 17.65 11.89
CA ALA A 114 6.59 17.26 10.60
C ALA A 114 6.46 18.43 9.61
N GLN A 115 6.05 19.60 10.09
CA GLN A 115 5.94 20.82 9.28
C GLN A 115 7.31 21.42 8.94
N GLU A 116 8.24 21.44 9.88
CA GLU A 116 9.61 21.95 9.65
C GLU A 116 10.38 21.06 8.66
N SER A 117 10.28 19.75 8.79
CA SER A 117 10.90 18.80 7.87
C SER A 117 10.36 18.98 6.43
N LEU A 118 9.05 19.20 6.27
CA LEU A 118 8.46 19.52 4.98
C LEU A 118 8.95 20.87 4.45
N ALA A 119 9.01 21.90 5.28
CA ALA A 119 9.48 23.23 4.86
C ALA A 119 10.91 23.20 4.33
N GLN A 120 11.84 22.52 5.02
CA GLN A 120 13.19 22.29 4.53
C GLN A 120 13.22 21.52 3.20
N THR A 121 12.40 20.48 3.08
CA THR A 121 12.28 19.70 1.84
C THR A 121 11.85 20.56 0.66
N LEU A 122 10.84 21.40 0.83
CA LEU A 122 10.31 22.27 -0.22
C LEU A 122 11.32 23.38 -0.60
N GLU A 123 12.05 23.91 0.36
CA GLU A 123 13.13 24.87 0.10
C GLU A 123 14.24 24.27 -0.76
N LEU A 124 14.68 23.07 -0.42
CA LEU A 124 15.71 22.37 -1.18
C LEU A 124 15.20 21.99 -2.59
N LEU A 125 13.96 21.55 -2.72
CA LEU A 125 13.35 21.17 -4.00
C LEU A 125 13.29 22.35 -4.99
N ARG A 126 13.09 23.58 -4.51
CA ARG A 126 13.08 24.80 -5.37
C ARG A 126 14.41 25.02 -6.10
N ASN A 127 15.51 24.50 -5.57
CA ASN A 127 16.85 24.64 -6.15
C ASN A 127 17.22 23.48 -7.10
N GLU A 128 16.34 22.47 -7.24
CA GLU A 128 16.55 21.34 -8.16
C GLU A 128 16.03 21.67 -9.56
N THR A 129 16.40 20.84 -10.53
CA THR A 129 15.86 20.86 -11.89
C THR A 129 15.05 19.59 -12.16
N ASP A 130 14.18 19.61 -13.17
CA ASP A 130 13.36 18.44 -13.55
C ASP A 130 14.18 17.20 -13.97
N HIS A 131 15.49 17.36 -14.13
CA HIS A 131 16.43 16.30 -14.49
C HIS A 131 17.43 15.97 -13.36
N SER A 132 17.27 16.57 -12.18
CA SER A 132 18.18 16.33 -11.06
C SER A 132 18.07 14.87 -10.56
N PRO A 133 19.22 14.14 -10.44
CA PRO A 133 19.20 12.81 -9.83
C PRO A 133 18.67 12.82 -8.39
N ALA A 134 18.75 13.96 -7.69
CA ALA A 134 18.23 14.14 -6.35
C ALA A 134 16.71 13.89 -6.26
N LEU A 135 15.97 14.04 -7.37
CA LEU A 135 14.52 13.83 -7.41
C LEU A 135 14.12 12.42 -7.00
N TYR A 136 15.03 11.44 -7.14
CA TYR A 136 14.81 10.09 -6.61
C TYR A 136 14.39 10.13 -5.13
N PHE A 137 15.10 10.88 -4.29
CA PHE A 137 14.81 10.95 -2.86
C PHE A 137 13.51 11.69 -2.54
N TYR A 138 13.16 12.72 -3.32
CA TYR A 138 11.87 13.42 -3.14
C TYR A 138 10.69 12.53 -3.50
N TRP A 139 10.83 11.69 -4.52
CA TRP A 139 9.85 10.66 -4.83
C TRP A 139 9.80 9.58 -3.75
N LEU A 140 10.95 9.11 -3.28
CA LEU A 140 11.04 8.11 -2.22
C LEU A 140 10.26 8.54 -0.98
N VAL A 141 10.47 9.75 -0.48
CA VAL A 141 9.79 10.25 0.71
C VAL A 141 8.29 10.49 0.47
N LEU A 142 7.90 10.91 -0.72
CA LEU A 142 6.50 11.04 -1.11
C LEU A 142 5.80 9.67 -1.10
N GLN A 143 6.39 8.66 -1.69
CA GLN A 143 5.83 7.30 -1.72
C GLN A 143 5.78 6.69 -0.32
N HIS A 144 6.83 6.87 0.48
CA HIS A 144 6.89 6.39 1.86
C HIS A 144 5.78 7.01 2.75
N GLU A 145 5.57 8.32 2.67
CA GLU A 145 4.49 8.98 3.40
C GLU A 145 3.11 8.47 2.94
N ALA A 146 2.93 8.20 1.63
CA ALA A 146 1.68 7.65 1.10
C ALA A 146 1.38 6.22 1.62
N MET A 147 2.41 5.38 1.80
CA MET A 147 2.26 4.06 2.44
C MET A 147 1.80 4.18 3.89
N HIS A 148 2.40 5.08 4.67
CA HIS A 148 2.01 5.33 6.05
C HIS A 148 0.61 5.98 6.17
N LEU A 149 0.22 6.77 5.18
CA LEU A 149 -1.13 7.32 5.13
C LEU A 149 -2.18 6.22 4.95
N GLU A 150 -1.95 5.25 4.06
CA GLU A 150 -2.82 4.06 3.95
C GLU A 150 -2.79 3.22 5.24
N ALA A 151 -1.61 3.08 5.87
CA ALA A 151 -1.49 2.39 7.15
C ALA A 151 -2.37 3.01 8.23
N SER A 152 -2.54 4.33 8.23
CA SER A 152 -3.44 5.00 9.17
C SER A 152 -4.90 4.58 9.01
N ALA A 153 -5.35 4.26 7.80
CA ALA A 153 -6.72 3.79 7.57
C ALA A 153 -6.95 2.38 8.15
N TYR A 154 -6.08 1.40 7.86
CA TYR A 154 -6.26 0.07 8.46
C TYR A 154 -6.00 0.06 9.98
N MET A 155 -5.16 0.96 10.49
CA MET A 155 -4.98 1.15 11.93
C MET A 155 -6.26 1.70 12.57
N ALA A 156 -6.90 2.71 11.98
CA ALA A 156 -8.17 3.25 12.47
C ALA A 156 -9.28 2.20 12.44
N GLN A 157 -9.32 1.36 11.40
CA GLN A 157 -10.22 0.21 11.31
C GLN A 157 -9.97 -0.78 12.44
N SER A 158 -8.72 -1.17 12.69
CA SER A 158 -8.34 -2.10 13.76
C SER A 158 -8.65 -1.57 15.18
N LEU A 159 -8.68 -0.26 15.33
CA LEU A 159 -9.03 0.40 16.59
C LEU A 159 -10.53 0.70 16.73
N SER A 160 -11.34 0.28 15.75
CA SER A 160 -12.79 0.54 15.70
C SER A 160 -13.12 2.00 16.02
N MET A 161 -12.40 2.94 15.38
CA MET A 161 -12.55 4.37 15.65
C MET A 161 -13.08 5.13 14.44
N PRO A 162 -13.90 6.19 14.64
CA PRO A 162 -14.31 7.06 13.55
C PRO A 162 -13.09 7.64 12.80
N PHE A 163 -13.08 7.48 11.49
CA PHE A 163 -11.97 7.93 10.65
C PHE A 163 -12.48 8.45 9.31
N LYS A 164 -11.88 9.54 8.82
CA LYS A 164 -12.20 10.12 7.53
C LYS A 164 -10.95 10.23 6.67
N ALA A 165 -10.85 9.36 5.68
CA ALA A 165 -9.77 9.40 4.70
C ALA A 165 -10.06 10.50 3.65
N LEU A 166 -9.45 11.68 3.81
CA LEU A 166 -9.67 12.83 2.90
C LEU A 166 -9.13 12.61 1.49
N TRP A 167 -8.32 11.57 1.29
CA TRP A 167 -7.70 11.21 0.01
C TRP A 167 -8.43 10.06 -0.70
N GLN A 168 -9.47 9.51 -0.09
CA GLN A 168 -10.24 8.41 -0.67
C GLN A 168 -10.90 8.86 -1.99
N HIS A 169 -10.85 8.02 -3.00
CA HIS A 169 -11.44 8.34 -4.29
C HIS A 169 -12.98 8.39 -4.22
N GLU A 170 -13.58 9.44 -4.76
CA GLU A 170 -15.04 9.65 -4.77
C GLU A 170 -15.79 8.52 -5.50
N ALA A 171 -15.18 7.84 -6.47
CA ALA A 171 -15.75 6.68 -7.15
C ALA A 171 -16.05 5.50 -6.21
N ALA A 172 -15.19 5.27 -5.20
CA ALA A 172 -15.42 4.22 -4.20
C ALA A 172 -16.57 4.55 -3.23
N ILE A 173 -16.93 5.83 -3.09
CA ILE A 173 -18.01 6.30 -2.22
C ILE A 173 -19.37 6.15 -2.90
N ALA A 174 -19.46 6.37 -4.22
CA ALA A 174 -20.70 6.30 -4.98
C ALA A 174 -21.29 4.87 -5.06
N GLU A 175 -20.43 3.85 -5.11
CA GLU A 175 -20.86 2.44 -5.17
C GLU A 175 -21.40 1.92 -3.84
N ASN A 176 -20.94 2.46 -2.70
CA ASN A 176 -21.42 2.06 -1.37
C ASN A 176 -22.83 2.57 -1.01
N SER A 177 -23.43 3.47 -1.79
CA SER A 177 -24.68 4.16 -1.42
C SER A 177 -25.96 3.60 -2.04
N GLN A 178 -25.92 2.57 -2.91
CA GLN A 178 -27.09 2.12 -3.68
C GLN A 178 -27.55 0.67 -3.48
N SER A 179 -26.99 -0.10 -2.54
CA SER A 179 -27.47 -1.48 -2.31
C SER A 179 -28.68 -1.50 -1.39
N THR A 180 -29.87 -1.69 -1.96
CA THR A 180 -31.08 -2.09 -1.21
C THR A 180 -30.96 -3.55 -0.80
N ALA A 181 -31.30 -3.82 0.47
CA ALA A 181 -31.33 -5.16 1.05
C ALA A 181 -32.12 -6.15 0.18
N SER A 182 -31.44 -7.12 -0.40
CA SER A 182 -32.05 -8.30 -1.01
C SER A 182 -31.49 -9.55 -0.32
N ASN A 183 -32.36 -10.52 -0.04
CA ASN A 183 -32.07 -11.78 0.65
C ASN A 183 -30.88 -12.52 0.01
N PHE A 184 -30.08 -13.22 0.85
CA PHE A 184 -29.05 -14.16 0.40
C PHE A 184 -29.69 -15.43 -0.20
N GLU A 185 -30.52 -15.29 -1.23
CA GLU A 185 -30.88 -16.44 -2.05
C GLU A 185 -29.71 -16.74 -2.99
N GLN A 186 -29.45 -18.05 -3.21
CA GLN A 186 -28.40 -18.57 -4.09
C GLN A 186 -28.57 -18.04 -5.54
N GLN A 187 -28.27 -16.76 -5.77
CA GLN A 187 -28.09 -16.27 -7.11
C GLN A 187 -26.73 -16.79 -7.62
N ARG A 188 -26.75 -17.46 -8.75
CA ARG A 188 -25.53 -17.72 -9.51
C ARG A 188 -24.87 -16.36 -9.79
N VAL A 189 -23.78 -16.10 -9.09
CA VAL A 189 -22.99 -14.89 -9.31
C VAL A 189 -22.39 -15.02 -10.72
N ASP A 190 -22.72 -14.07 -11.57
CA ASP A 190 -22.22 -14.06 -12.96
C ASP A 190 -20.74 -13.67 -12.92
N TYR A 191 -19.86 -14.66 -13.04
CA TYR A 191 -18.41 -14.46 -13.06
C TYR A 191 -18.03 -13.95 -14.44
N ARG A 192 -17.82 -12.63 -14.55
CA ARG A 192 -17.22 -12.06 -15.75
C ARG A 192 -15.75 -12.45 -15.80
N THR A 193 -15.38 -13.31 -16.74
CA THR A 193 -14.00 -13.74 -16.95
C THR A 193 -13.51 -13.32 -18.33
N ALA A 194 -12.20 -13.27 -18.51
CA ALA A 194 -11.56 -13.08 -19.80
C ALA A 194 -10.43 -14.10 -19.98
N ARG A 195 -10.29 -14.62 -21.20
CA ARG A 195 -9.19 -15.49 -21.57
C ARG A 195 -8.04 -14.65 -22.13
N VAL A 196 -6.85 -14.87 -21.61
CA VAL A 196 -5.60 -14.27 -22.08
C VAL A 196 -4.77 -15.37 -22.74
N PRO A 197 -4.39 -15.22 -24.02
CA PRO A 197 -3.61 -16.24 -24.72
C PRO A 197 -2.17 -16.30 -24.20
N SER A 198 -1.55 -17.48 -24.37
CA SER A 198 -0.13 -17.68 -24.04
C SER A 198 0.75 -16.69 -24.77
N GLN A 199 1.71 -16.12 -24.08
CA GLN A 199 2.62 -15.13 -24.63
C GLN A 199 3.89 -14.96 -23.78
N ASN A 200 4.91 -14.35 -24.37
CA ASN A 200 6.03 -13.81 -23.62
C ASN A 200 5.67 -12.42 -23.10
N TRP A 201 5.73 -12.26 -21.80
CA TRP A 201 5.33 -11.04 -21.10
C TRP A 201 6.51 -10.35 -20.44
N LYS A 202 6.51 -9.04 -20.48
CA LYS A 202 7.51 -8.22 -19.80
C LYS A 202 6.95 -7.71 -18.47
N LEU A 203 7.38 -8.35 -17.39
CA LEU A 203 6.99 -8.03 -16.03
C LEU A 203 8.00 -7.05 -15.41
N GLY A 204 7.48 -6.08 -14.66
CA GLY A 204 8.29 -5.05 -14.01
C GLY A 204 8.43 -3.76 -14.80
N SER A 205 9.33 -2.92 -14.37
CA SER A 205 9.63 -1.62 -14.97
C SER A 205 10.98 -1.68 -15.69
N ARG A 206 11.11 -0.92 -16.79
CA ARG A 206 12.40 -0.79 -17.47
C ARG A 206 13.41 -0.12 -16.56
N ASP A 207 14.65 -0.60 -16.59
CA ASP A 207 15.77 0.15 -16.04
C ASP A 207 16.09 1.33 -16.96
N PHE A 208 15.85 2.52 -16.47
CA PHE A 208 16.14 3.76 -17.17
C PHE A 208 17.53 4.33 -16.81
N SER A 209 18.30 3.65 -15.96
CA SER A 209 19.62 4.14 -15.50
C SER A 209 20.67 4.21 -16.61
N SER A 210 20.44 3.56 -17.74
CA SER A 210 21.47 3.33 -18.76
C SER A 210 21.43 4.23 -20.00
N ASN A 211 20.38 5.05 -20.23
CA ASN A 211 20.29 5.79 -21.50
C ASN A 211 19.67 7.18 -21.42
N SER A 212 20.51 8.12 -21.80
CA SER A 212 20.27 9.49 -22.25
C SER A 212 19.80 10.53 -21.22
N ALA A 213 20.54 11.63 -21.19
CA ALA A 213 20.30 12.85 -20.40
C ALA A 213 18.98 13.60 -20.74
N HIS A 214 18.08 12.99 -21.52
CA HIS A 214 16.83 13.61 -21.98
C HIS A 214 15.56 12.85 -21.59
N ASP A 215 15.66 11.59 -21.10
CA ASP A 215 14.47 10.85 -20.67
C ASP A 215 14.18 11.14 -19.19
N LYS A 216 12.95 11.63 -18.92
CA LYS A 216 12.42 11.76 -17.56
C LYS A 216 12.20 10.35 -17.04
N THR A 217 13.15 9.83 -16.27
CA THR A 217 13.04 8.53 -15.64
C THR A 217 11.94 8.56 -14.60
N PRO A 218 10.85 7.78 -14.76
CA PRO A 218 9.83 7.68 -13.72
C PRO A 218 10.44 7.05 -12.47
N PHE A 219 10.00 7.49 -11.29
CA PHE A 219 10.38 6.82 -10.06
C PHE A 219 9.84 5.38 -10.06
N CYS A 220 10.65 4.41 -9.66
CA CYS A 220 10.24 3.06 -9.32
C CYS A 220 11.02 2.57 -8.09
N PHE A 221 10.44 1.64 -7.36
CA PHE A 221 11.16 0.95 -6.30
C PHE A 221 12.10 -0.10 -6.89
N ASP A 222 13.13 -0.47 -6.14
CA ASP A 222 14.12 -1.47 -6.53
C ASP A 222 13.49 -2.84 -6.87
N ASN A 223 12.45 -3.24 -6.14
CA ASN A 223 11.75 -4.49 -6.37
C ASN A 223 10.88 -4.53 -7.65
N GLU A 224 10.65 -3.38 -8.27
CA GLU A 224 9.95 -3.26 -9.56
C GLU A 224 10.91 -3.40 -10.76
N LEU A 225 12.22 -3.37 -10.52
CA LEU A 225 13.32 -3.48 -11.48
C LEU A 225 13.92 -4.89 -11.43
N ILE A 226 14.50 -5.43 -12.48
CA ILE A 226 14.61 -4.99 -13.87
C ILE A 226 13.48 -5.67 -14.63
N GLU A 227 13.04 -5.08 -15.79
CA GLU A 227 12.05 -5.70 -16.65
C GLU A 227 12.44 -7.15 -16.98
N LYS A 228 11.64 -8.11 -16.52
CA LYS A 228 11.85 -9.54 -16.70
C LYS A 228 10.94 -10.07 -17.80
N THR A 229 11.50 -10.78 -18.77
CA THR A 229 10.66 -11.54 -19.72
C THR A 229 10.31 -12.89 -19.12
N CYS A 230 9.03 -13.20 -18.99
CA CYS A 230 8.52 -14.48 -18.54
C CYS A 230 7.53 -15.07 -19.57
N SER A 231 7.44 -16.38 -19.64
CA SER A 231 6.44 -17.08 -20.47
C SER A 231 5.17 -17.25 -19.63
N ILE A 232 4.06 -16.72 -20.11
CA ILE A 232 2.72 -16.93 -19.54
C ILE A 232 2.00 -17.92 -20.42
N GLN A 233 1.45 -18.98 -19.80
CA GLN A 233 0.55 -19.91 -20.50
C GLN A 233 -0.81 -19.24 -20.73
N ASP A 234 -1.67 -19.80 -21.57
CA ASP A 234 -3.03 -19.30 -21.66
C ASP A 234 -3.77 -19.52 -20.33
N PHE A 235 -4.53 -18.53 -19.93
CA PHE A 235 -5.26 -18.54 -18.66
C PHE A 235 -6.60 -17.80 -18.79
N GLU A 236 -7.53 -18.13 -17.92
CA GLU A 236 -8.77 -17.42 -17.76
C GLU A 236 -8.81 -16.76 -16.39
N ILE A 237 -9.09 -15.46 -16.35
CA ILE A 237 -9.03 -14.62 -15.14
C ILE A 237 -10.33 -13.86 -14.94
N SER A 238 -10.76 -13.71 -13.68
CA SER A 238 -11.89 -12.86 -13.31
C SER A 238 -11.58 -11.40 -13.62
N LEU A 239 -12.54 -10.68 -14.23
CA LEU A 239 -12.41 -9.25 -14.50
C LEU A 239 -12.55 -8.38 -13.24
N GLN A 240 -13.15 -8.93 -12.20
CA GLN A 240 -13.37 -8.27 -10.90
C GLN A 240 -12.79 -9.10 -9.77
N PRO A 241 -12.42 -8.50 -8.63
CA PRO A 241 -12.11 -9.23 -7.41
C PRO A 241 -13.31 -10.03 -6.91
N VAL A 242 -13.05 -11.08 -6.12
CA VAL A 242 -14.10 -11.84 -5.43
C VAL A 242 -14.89 -10.90 -4.52
N ASN A 243 -16.22 -10.90 -4.66
CA ASN A 243 -17.11 -10.06 -3.87
C ASN A 243 -17.64 -10.79 -2.61
N TRP A 244 -18.32 -10.04 -1.76
CA TRP A 244 -18.87 -10.59 -0.52
C TRP A 244 -19.93 -11.66 -0.72
N ALA A 245 -20.77 -11.58 -1.77
CA ALA A 245 -21.75 -12.63 -2.06
C ALA A 245 -21.05 -13.97 -2.31
N GLN A 246 -19.97 -13.95 -3.08
CA GLN A 246 -19.18 -15.14 -3.39
C GLN A 246 -18.45 -15.69 -2.14
N TYR A 247 -17.81 -14.80 -1.37
CA TYR A 247 -17.05 -15.20 -0.20
C TYR A 247 -17.95 -15.74 0.93
N ILE A 248 -19.10 -15.11 1.16
CA ILE A 248 -20.07 -15.58 2.17
C ILE A 248 -20.66 -16.94 1.81
N ASN A 249 -20.90 -17.24 0.52
CA ASN A 249 -21.31 -18.58 0.09
C ASN A 249 -20.27 -19.63 0.48
N PHE A 250 -18.97 -19.34 0.27
CA PHE A 250 -17.89 -20.22 0.73
C PHE A 250 -17.95 -20.43 2.26
N VAL A 251 -18.13 -19.37 3.04
CA VAL A 251 -18.24 -19.47 4.50
C VAL A 251 -19.43 -20.33 4.92
N ILE A 252 -20.59 -20.13 4.31
CA ILE A 252 -21.82 -20.90 4.61
C ILE A 252 -21.65 -22.38 4.26
N ASP A 253 -21.10 -22.68 3.08
CA ASP A 253 -20.98 -24.07 2.59
C ASP A 253 -19.97 -24.89 3.39
N THR A 254 -18.91 -24.25 3.87
CA THR A 254 -17.77 -24.94 4.51
C THR A 254 -17.74 -24.80 6.02
N GLY A 255 -18.46 -23.85 6.60
CA GLY A 255 -18.30 -23.47 8.01
C GLY A 255 -16.97 -22.74 8.28
N TYR A 256 -16.32 -22.17 7.27
CA TYR A 256 -15.08 -21.42 7.47
C TYR A 256 -15.33 -20.20 8.37
N ARG A 257 -14.27 -19.73 9.03
CA ARG A 257 -14.36 -18.55 9.91
C ARG A 257 -14.80 -17.31 9.11
N LEU A 258 -15.61 -16.48 9.74
CA LEU A 258 -15.88 -15.14 9.21
C LEU A 258 -14.59 -14.29 9.27
N PRO A 259 -14.32 -13.47 8.27
CA PRO A 259 -13.26 -12.48 8.33
C PRO A 259 -13.44 -11.49 9.48
N ASN A 260 -12.34 -10.82 9.85
CA ASN A 260 -12.42 -9.69 10.76
C ASN A 260 -13.43 -8.64 10.23
N TYR A 261 -14.07 -7.91 11.15
CA TYR A 261 -15.03 -6.84 10.82
C TYR A 261 -16.30 -7.31 10.11
N ILE A 262 -16.58 -8.61 10.08
CA ILE A 262 -17.84 -9.20 9.56
C ILE A 262 -18.50 -9.96 10.70
N ARG A 263 -19.81 -9.76 10.85
CA ARG A 263 -20.65 -10.56 11.75
C ARG A 263 -21.93 -11.01 11.08
N GLN A 264 -22.46 -12.12 11.52
CA GLN A 264 -23.77 -12.61 11.12
C GLN A 264 -24.83 -12.11 12.11
N THR A 265 -25.93 -11.57 11.60
CA THR A 265 -27.08 -11.09 12.39
C THR A 265 -28.36 -11.77 11.85
N GLY A 266 -28.77 -12.87 12.49
CA GLY A 266 -29.83 -13.73 11.95
C GLY A 266 -29.45 -14.39 10.63
N THR A 267 -30.15 -14.06 9.57
CA THR A 267 -29.88 -14.52 8.19
C THR A 267 -28.98 -13.55 7.40
N ASP A 268 -28.75 -12.36 7.92
CA ASP A 268 -28.02 -11.30 7.25
C ASP A 268 -26.61 -11.15 7.79
N PHE A 269 -25.79 -10.35 7.10
CA PHE A 269 -24.42 -10.04 7.48
C PHE A 269 -24.24 -8.53 7.56
N GLU A 270 -23.41 -8.13 8.51
CA GLU A 270 -23.00 -6.73 8.71
C GLU A 270 -21.47 -6.62 8.64
N THR A 271 -20.99 -5.47 8.21
CA THR A 271 -19.57 -5.10 8.23
C THR A 271 -19.34 -3.94 9.19
N GLU A 272 -18.24 -3.98 9.90
CA GLU A 272 -17.75 -2.85 10.67
C GLU A 272 -16.90 -1.95 9.79
N VAL A 273 -17.22 -0.67 9.73
CA VAL A 273 -16.43 0.36 9.06
C VAL A 273 -16.14 1.47 10.05
N PHE A 274 -14.87 1.56 10.45
CA PHE A 274 -14.40 2.58 11.40
C PHE A 274 -15.26 2.70 12.67
N GLY A 275 -15.53 1.57 13.31
CA GLY A 275 -16.32 1.49 14.54
C GLY A 275 -17.83 1.52 14.36
N SER A 276 -18.33 1.57 13.14
CA SER A 276 -19.77 1.57 12.84
C SER A 276 -20.18 0.31 12.09
N TRP A 277 -21.14 -0.45 12.65
CA TRP A 277 -21.71 -1.62 11.98
C TRP A 277 -22.79 -1.18 11.00
N GLN A 278 -22.74 -1.73 9.78
CA GLN A 278 -23.69 -1.45 8.71
C GLN A 278 -23.99 -2.71 7.89
N PRO A 279 -25.11 -2.79 7.18
CA PRO A 279 -25.41 -3.91 6.30
C PRO A 279 -24.27 -4.19 5.32
N LEU A 280 -23.92 -5.48 5.16
CA LEU A 280 -22.86 -5.88 4.23
C LEU A 280 -23.32 -5.68 2.78
N ASN A 281 -22.57 -4.86 2.03
CA ASN A 281 -22.78 -4.75 0.58
C ASN A 281 -22.21 -6.01 -0.11
N LYS A 282 -23.11 -6.86 -0.62
CA LYS A 282 -22.78 -8.14 -1.22
C LYS A 282 -21.96 -8.02 -2.50
N ASP A 283 -22.15 -6.94 -3.25
CA ASP A 283 -21.51 -6.71 -4.55
C ASP A 283 -20.11 -6.08 -4.39
N ALA A 284 -19.81 -5.52 -3.22
CA ALA A 284 -18.49 -4.97 -2.95
C ALA A 284 -17.43 -6.09 -2.86
N PRO A 285 -16.18 -5.81 -3.27
CA PRO A 285 -15.07 -6.73 -3.09
C PRO A 285 -14.92 -7.19 -1.64
N ALA A 286 -14.70 -8.47 -1.43
CA ALA A 286 -14.39 -9.02 -0.12
C ALA A 286 -13.00 -8.53 0.32
N VAL A 287 -12.90 -8.00 1.52
CA VAL A 287 -11.74 -7.29 2.04
C VAL A 287 -11.33 -7.81 3.42
N HIS A 288 -10.13 -7.48 3.86
CA HIS A 288 -9.53 -7.99 5.11
C HIS A 288 -9.37 -9.51 5.12
N LEU A 289 -8.92 -10.03 3.99
CA LEU A 289 -8.64 -11.45 3.78
C LEU A 289 -7.13 -11.69 3.78
N SER A 290 -6.65 -12.64 4.57
CA SER A 290 -5.28 -13.11 4.50
C SER A 290 -5.04 -13.94 3.24
N TRP A 291 -3.78 -14.14 2.86
CA TRP A 291 -3.45 -15.06 1.76
C TRP A 291 -3.96 -16.48 2.03
N THR A 292 -3.90 -16.93 3.28
CA THR A 292 -4.42 -18.24 3.69
C THR A 292 -5.93 -18.36 3.49
N ASP A 293 -6.69 -17.31 3.80
CA ASP A 293 -8.14 -17.27 3.55
C ASP A 293 -8.46 -17.40 2.06
N THR A 294 -7.67 -16.74 1.21
CA THR A 294 -7.86 -16.81 -0.25
C THR A 294 -7.55 -18.20 -0.81
N GLN A 295 -6.55 -18.89 -0.26
CA GLN A 295 -6.25 -20.28 -0.65
C GLN A 295 -7.38 -21.24 -0.25
N ALA A 296 -7.96 -21.08 0.94
CA ALA A 296 -9.09 -21.89 1.38
C ALA A 296 -10.32 -21.70 0.44
N TYR A 297 -10.60 -20.47 0.05
CA TYR A 297 -11.62 -20.17 -0.95
C TYR A 297 -11.31 -20.83 -2.30
N CYS A 298 -10.08 -20.71 -2.79
CA CYS A 298 -9.68 -21.28 -4.08
C CYS A 298 -9.84 -22.80 -4.13
N VAL A 299 -9.52 -23.50 -3.04
CA VAL A 299 -9.74 -24.96 -2.94
C VAL A 299 -11.22 -25.30 -3.05
N TRP A 300 -12.09 -24.59 -2.33
CA TRP A 300 -13.55 -24.80 -2.39
C TRP A 300 -14.14 -24.49 -3.76
N ALA A 301 -13.76 -23.35 -4.35
CA ALA A 301 -14.27 -22.89 -5.64
C ALA A 301 -13.64 -23.60 -6.85
N LYS A 302 -12.64 -24.48 -6.64
CA LYS A 302 -11.88 -25.18 -7.69
C LYS A 302 -11.26 -24.20 -8.69
N CYS A 303 -10.57 -23.20 -8.16
CA CYS A 303 -9.84 -22.18 -8.91
C CYS A 303 -8.46 -21.95 -8.26
N ARG A 304 -7.73 -20.98 -8.74
CA ARG A 304 -6.44 -20.59 -8.17
C ARG A 304 -6.31 -19.05 -8.13
N LEU A 305 -5.35 -18.56 -7.37
CA LEU A 305 -4.91 -17.17 -7.50
C LEU A 305 -4.16 -16.99 -8.83
N PRO A 306 -4.19 -15.79 -9.44
CA PRO A 306 -3.28 -15.45 -10.52
C PRO A 306 -1.83 -15.44 -10.02
N THR A 307 -0.89 -15.73 -10.89
CA THR A 307 0.49 -15.35 -10.68
C THR A 307 0.63 -13.82 -10.82
N GLU A 308 1.70 -13.26 -10.27
CA GLU A 308 2.01 -11.84 -10.43
C GLU A 308 2.06 -11.42 -11.90
N ALA A 309 2.66 -12.26 -12.74
CA ALA A 309 2.77 -12.02 -14.18
C ALA A 309 1.42 -12.08 -14.91
N GLU A 310 0.54 -13.01 -14.53
CA GLU A 310 -0.81 -13.09 -15.10
C GLU A 310 -1.65 -11.88 -14.72
N TRP A 311 -1.58 -11.47 -13.44
CA TRP A 311 -2.27 -10.26 -12.97
C TRP A 311 -1.81 -9.02 -13.74
N ASP A 312 -0.49 -8.81 -13.84
CA ASP A 312 0.12 -7.67 -14.53
C ASP A 312 -0.24 -7.63 -16.02
N CYS A 313 -0.19 -8.80 -16.67
CA CYS A 313 -0.59 -8.95 -18.06
C CYS A 313 -2.07 -8.58 -18.27
N ALA A 314 -2.96 -9.13 -17.45
CA ALA A 314 -4.38 -8.86 -17.54
C ALA A 314 -4.69 -7.36 -17.29
N ALA A 315 -4.09 -6.77 -16.27
CA ALA A 315 -4.30 -5.37 -15.91
C ALA A 315 -3.84 -4.38 -17.00
N LYS A 316 -2.84 -4.77 -17.80
CA LYS A 316 -2.29 -3.92 -18.88
C LYS A 316 -2.93 -4.18 -20.25
N THR A 317 -3.60 -5.32 -20.44
CA THR A 317 -4.11 -5.72 -21.77
C THR A 317 -5.63 -5.79 -21.86
N LEU A 318 -6.33 -6.01 -20.76
CA LEU A 318 -7.79 -6.12 -20.75
C LEU A 318 -8.44 -4.78 -20.39
N THR A 319 -9.36 -4.30 -21.23
CA THR A 319 -10.04 -3.01 -21.04
C THR A 319 -11.01 -2.99 -19.87
N ASP A 320 -11.63 -4.15 -19.56
CA ASP A 320 -12.65 -4.28 -18.52
C ASP A 320 -12.09 -4.85 -17.21
N PHE A 321 -10.77 -4.85 -17.04
CA PHE A 321 -10.10 -5.35 -15.85
C PHE A 321 -10.19 -4.33 -14.72
N GLU A 322 -11.11 -4.53 -13.82
CA GLU A 322 -11.35 -3.63 -12.69
C GLU A 322 -10.36 -3.93 -11.54
N TRP A 323 -9.62 -2.91 -11.09
CA TRP A 323 -8.70 -3.00 -9.96
C TRP A 323 -8.63 -1.68 -9.18
N GLY A 324 -8.07 -1.73 -7.96
CA GLY A 324 -7.88 -0.53 -7.16
C GLY A 324 -8.89 -0.35 -6.03
N HIS A 325 -9.70 -1.37 -5.75
CA HIS A 325 -10.63 -1.43 -4.62
C HIS A 325 -10.01 -2.11 -3.40
N VAL A 326 -9.26 -3.20 -3.65
CA VAL A 326 -8.51 -3.97 -2.66
C VAL A 326 -7.13 -4.29 -3.21
N TRP A 327 -6.14 -4.42 -2.36
CA TRP A 327 -4.88 -5.07 -2.71
C TRP A 327 -5.14 -6.53 -3.00
N GLU A 328 -4.71 -7.02 -4.13
CA GLU A 328 -5.04 -8.36 -4.60
C GLU A 328 -3.89 -9.32 -4.40
N TRP A 329 -4.09 -10.32 -3.53
CA TRP A 329 -3.13 -11.40 -3.34
C TRP A 329 -2.87 -12.15 -4.63
N THR A 330 -1.60 -12.43 -4.90
CA THR A 330 -1.15 -13.33 -5.96
C THR A 330 -0.66 -14.66 -5.38
N GLN A 331 -0.38 -15.62 -6.24
CA GLN A 331 0.19 -16.90 -5.85
C GLN A 331 1.65 -16.75 -5.38
N ASP A 332 2.36 -15.73 -5.86
CA ASP A 332 3.80 -15.62 -5.78
C ASP A 332 4.28 -15.24 -4.38
N THR A 333 5.41 -15.85 -4.00
CA THR A 333 6.23 -15.35 -2.91
C THR A 333 6.96 -14.10 -3.39
N PHE A 334 7.13 -13.14 -2.51
CA PHE A 334 7.88 -11.93 -2.80
C PHE A 334 9.36 -12.26 -2.91
N GLU A 335 9.85 -12.29 -4.15
CA GLU A 335 11.24 -12.59 -4.50
C GLU A 335 11.81 -11.46 -5.36
N PRO A 336 13.14 -11.25 -5.37
CA PRO A 336 13.75 -10.30 -6.27
C PRO A 336 13.60 -10.76 -7.72
N TYR A 337 13.47 -9.82 -8.63
CA TYR A 337 13.63 -10.13 -10.04
C TYR A 337 15.11 -10.42 -10.36
N GLU A 338 15.35 -11.18 -11.43
CA GLU A 338 16.71 -11.48 -11.88
C GLU A 338 17.48 -10.18 -12.18
N GLY A 339 18.69 -10.06 -11.60
CA GLY A 339 19.50 -8.84 -11.70
C GLY A 339 19.13 -7.73 -10.72
N PHE A 340 18.32 -8.03 -9.70
CA PHE A 340 17.99 -7.08 -8.63
C PHE A 340 19.24 -6.41 -8.05
N VAL A 341 19.15 -5.09 -7.89
CA VAL A 341 20.12 -4.27 -7.18
C VAL A 341 19.38 -3.37 -6.20
N ALA A 342 19.70 -3.48 -4.93
CA ALA A 342 19.06 -2.67 -3.90
C ALA A 342 19.31 -1.17 -4.16
N HIS A 343 18.26 -0.37 -4.01
CA HIS A 343 18.34 1.08 -4.00
C HIS A 343 18.87 1.59 -2.63
N PRO A 344 19.17 2.89 -2.49
CA PRO A 344 19.68 3.44 -1.24
C PRO A 344 18.86 3.11 0.02
N TYR A 345 17.55 2.96 -0.08
CA TYR A 345 16.70 2.47 1.01
C TYR A 345 16.64 0.94 0.98
N THR A 346 17.72 0.29 1.39
CA THR A 346 17.90 -1.17 1.32
C THR A 346 16.87 -1.94 2.16
N GLU A 347 16.39 -1.36 3.25
CA GLU A 347 15.41 -1.96 4.14
C GLU A 347 14.00 -2.04 3.53
N TYR A 348 13.79 -1.47 2.35
CA TYR A 348 12.49 -1.50 1.70
C TYR A 348 12.12 -2.89 1.18
N SER A 349 13.03 -3.59 0.51
CA SER A 349 12.73 -4.84 -0.20
C SER A 349 13.48 -6.06 0.35
N GLU A 350 14.82 -5.98 0.49
CA GLU A 350 15.68 -7.13 0.80
C GLU A 350 15.27 -7.94 2.04
N PRO A 351 14.91 -7.33 3.19
CA PRO A 351 14.59 -8.08 4.40
C PRO A 351 13.34 -8.97 4.27
N TRP A 352 12.52 -8.73 3.26
CA TRP A 352 11.19 -9.31 3.13
C TRP A 352 11.10 -10.43 2.09
N PHE A 353 12.15 -10.60 1.26
CA PHE A 353 12.21 -11.68 0.28
C PHE A 353 12.09 -13.05 0.94
N GLY A 354 11.41 -13.97 0.27
CA GLY A 354 11.20 -15.35 0.72
C GLY A 354 10.15 -15.54 1.82
N THR A 355 9.74 -14.44 2.50
CA THR A 355 8.86 -14.52 3.68
C THR A 355 7.47 -13.89 3.45
N HIS A 356 7.36 -13.01 2.49
CA HIS A 356 6.13 -12.27 2.16
C HIS A 356 5.50 -12.81 0.88
N LYS A 357 4.23 -12.49 0.68
CA LYS A 357 3.48 -12.74 -0.55
C LYS A 357 3.25 -11.43 -1.30
N VAL A 358 3.24 -11.51 -2.63
CA VAL A 358 3.01 -10.35 -3.49
C VAL A 358 1.53 -10.01 -3.55
N LEU A 359 1.22 -8.72 -3.40
CA LEU A 359 -0.08 -8.15 -3.72
C LEU A 359 0.07 -7.15 -4.87
N ARG A 360 -0.94 -7.11 -5.73
CA ARG A 360 -0.97 -6.20 -6.88
C ARG A 360 -2.18 -5.26 -6.81
N GLY A 361 -2.12 -4.21 -7.60
CA GLY A 361 -3.20 -3.25 -7.71
C GLY A 361 -3.11 -2.09 -6.72
N ALA A 362 -4.16 -1.88 -5.97
CA ALA A 362 -4.28 -0.85 -4.94
C ALA A 362 -5.55 -1.08 -4.14
N SER A 363 -5.64 -0.55 -2.92
CA SER A 363 -6.90 -0.48 -2.18
C SER A 363 -7.63 0.85 -2.43
N GLN A 364 -8.87 0.95 -1.98
CA GLN A 364 -9.62 2.21 -1.98
C GLN A 364 -8.94 3.32 -1.14
N PHE A 365 -8.07 2.95 -0.20
CA PHE A 365 -7.33 3.88 0.65
C PHE A 365 -5.92 4.17 0.15
N THR A 366 -5.48 3.52 -0.92
CA THR A 366 -4.18 3.82 -1.52
C THR A 366 -4.21 5.21 -2.16
N HIS A 367 -3.36 6.11 -1.70
CA HIS A 367 -3.27 7.47 -2.24
C HIS A 367 -2.86 7.46 -3.73
N ALA A 368 -3.38 8.40 -4.51
CA ALA A 368 -3.18 8.47 -5.96
C ALA A 368 -1.70 8.48 -6.39
N VAL A 369 -0.79 9.03 -5.59
CA VAL A 369 0.65 9.06 -5.90
C VAL A 369 1.29 7.67 -5.86
N LEU A 370 0.74 6.75 -5.06
CA LEU A 370 1.23 5.37 -4.92
C LEU A 370 0.57 4.40 -5.91
N ARG A 371 -0.64 4.74 -6.43
CA ARG A 371 -1.39 3.88 -7.36
C ARG A 371 -0.65 3.75 -8.70
N ASP A 372 -0.06 2.61 -8.93
CA ASP A 372 0.66 2.27 -10.17
C ASP A 372 0.52 0.78 -10.46
N VAL A 373 0.25 0.44 -11.73
CA VAL A 373 0.07 -0.95 -12.14
C VAL A 373 1.32 -1.80 -11.95
N ASN A 374 2.51 -1.19 -11.91
CA ASN A 374 3.78 -1.89 -11.67
C ASN A 374 4.10 -2.07 -10.19
N TYR A 375 3.41 -1.34 -9.30
CA TYR A 375 3.72 -1.39 -7.88
C TYR A 375 3.55 -2.81 -7.31
N ARG A 376 4.57 -3.27 -6.59
CA ARG A 376 4.60 -4.56 -5.90
C ARG A 376 4.46 -4.33 -4.41
N ASN A 377 3.26 -4.54 -3.88
CA ASN A 377 3.04 -4.56 -2.44
C ASN A 377 3.32 -5.96 -1.90
N PHE A 378 3.70 -6.05 -0.63
CA PHE A 378 4.06 -7.33 -0.02
C PHE A 378 3.75 -7.33 1.48
N PHE A 379 3.16 -8.43 1.95
CA PHE A 379 2.85 -8.66 3.36
C PHE A 379 3.02 -10.14 3.69
N THR A 380 3.15 -10.44 4.99
CA THR A 380 3.14 -11.83 5.45
C THR A 380 1.79 -12.50 5.14
N PRO A 381 1.76 -13.82 4.86
CA PRO A 381 0.53 -14.49 4.40
C PRO A 381 -0.62 -14.47 5.42
N GLU A 382 -0.36 -14.16 6.69
CA GLU A 382 -1.36 -14.11 7.76
C GLU A 382 -2.02 -12.73 7.92
N ARG A 383 -1.53 -11.67 7.23
CA ARG A 383 -2.07 -10.32 7.38
C ARG A 383 -3.51 -10.25 6.86
N ASP A 384 -4.44 -9.94 7.76
CA ASP A 384 -5.88 -9.81 7.50
C ASP A 384 -6.47 -8.48 8.02
N ASP A 385 -5.62 -7.59 8.52
CA ASP A 385 -5.97 -6.24 8.98
C ASP A 385 -5.88 -5.18 7.86
N ILE A 386 -5.17 -5.48 6.78
CA ILE A 386 -4.99 -4.60 5.62
C ILE A 386 -6.19 -4.69 4.66
N TYR A 387 -6.32 -3.72 3.76
CA TYR A 387 -7.39 -3.72 2.74
C TYR A 387 -7.06 -4.65 1.58
N SER A 388 -6.91 -5.94 1.88
CA SER A 388 -6.57 -7.00 0.93
C SER A 388 -7.75 -7.89 0.59
N GLY A 389 -7.82 -8.28 -0.66
CA GLY A 389 -8.75 -9.25 -1.23
C GLY A 389 -8.04 -10.04 -2.32
N PHE A 390 -8.76 -10.55 -3.31
CA PHE A 390 -8.17 -11.34 -4.39
C PHE A 390 -9.10 -11.49 -5.58
N ARG A 391 -8.55 -11.90 -6.70
CA ARG A 391 -9.30 -12.44 -7.82
C ARG A 391 -8.85 -13.85 -8.16
N THR A 392 -9.55 -14.53 -9.04
CA THR A 392 -9.30 -15.93 -9.36
C THR A 392 -8.98 -16.14 -10.82
N CYS A 393 -8.18 -17.18 -11.08
CA CYS A 393 -8.00 -17.81 -12.37
C CYS A 393 -8.63 -19.21 -12.37
N ALA A 394 -9.05 -19.69 -13.52
CA ALA A 394 -9.37 -21.10 -13.72
C ALA A 394 -8.15 -21.98 -13.42
N LEU A 395 -8.38 -23.28 -13.08
CA LEU A 395 -7.32 -24.28 -12.88
C LEU A 395 -6.63 -24.64 -14.18
#